data_f017c3c3e9fe89d4ad48d6235dae6869
#
_entry.id   f017c3c3e9fe89d4ad48d6235dae6869
#
_cell.length_a   1.000
_cell.length_b   1.000
_cell.length_c   1.000
_cell.angle_alpha   90.00
_cell.angle_beta   90.00
_cell.angle_gamma   90.00
#
_symmetry.space_group_name_H-M   'P 1'
#
loop_
_entity.id
_entity.type
_entity.pdbx_description
1 polymer ?
#
loop_
_entity_poly.entity_id
_entity_poly.type
_entity_poly.pdbx_seq_one_letter_code
_entity_poly.pdbx_strand_id
1 'polypeptide(L)'
;MNTNWLQNNLETFLPPLLIIVFGILLGLIFKRYIHSRLKSIAKKSSWAGDDAVLDAIEPHIILWFFLGALSIASSNIDSVNVSNVFLKNIINNYVSQFLVIVLIGSVTLAAGKLAVSLFNLWAKDQEKGFPSTTMFTNFVRIAIYLIGLLVILDSLNISIAPMITALGVGGLAISLALKDTLTDVFAGLHILLSKKVQVGDFVQIDTGDMGYVQNISWRNTTIMERTNNIIHIPNTRLSSAIIKNFDSGDPSFSIK
;
A
#
# COMPACT_ATOMS: atom_id res chain seq x y z
N MET A 1 24.22 17.48 -53.60
CA MET A 1 23.70 16.96 -52.33
C MET A 1 22.58 17.92 -51.90
N ASN A 2 21.28 17.47 -51.91
CA ASN A 2 20.14 18.39 -51.78
C ASN A 2 20.08 19.02 -50.41
N THR A 3 20.39 20.29 -50.32
CA THR A 3 20.24 21.13 -49.10
C THR A 3 18.82 21.07 -48.56
N ASN A 4 17.83 20.91 -49.41
CA ASN A 4 16.41 20.82 -49.05
C ASN A 4 16.10 19.56 -48.23
N TRP A 5 16.81 18.42 -48.46
CA TRP A 5 16.62 17.20 -47.66
C TRP A 5 17.10 17.40 -46.21
N LEU A 6 18.25 18.04 -46.02
CA LEU A 6 18.81 18.34 -44.70
C LEU A 6 17.93 19.34 -43.94
N GLN A 7 17.45 20.39 -44.61
CA GLN A 7 16.57 21.38 -43.99
C GLN A 7 15.24 20.78 -43.55
N ASN A 8 14.57 20.03 -44.41
CA ASN A 8 13.28 19.36 -44.05
C ASN A 8 13.42 18.37 -42.89
N ASN A 9 14.52 17.60 -42.83
CA ASN A 9 14.75 16.70 -41.73
C ASN A 9 15.08 17.43 -40.41
N LEU A 10 15.87 18.50 -40.46
CA LEU A 10 16.16 19.32 -39.29
C LEU A 10 14.88 19.97 -38.72
N GLU A 11 14.04 20.56 -39.56
CA GLU A 11 12.77 21.14 -39.13
C GLU A 11 11.80 20.13 -38.51
N THR A 12 11.87 18.86 -38.95
CA THR A 12 10.99 17.79 -38.45
C THR A 12 11.49 17.21 -37.12
N PHE A 13 12.78 16.99 -36.95
CA PHE A 13 13.33 16.28 -35.78
C PHE A 13 13.87 17.20 -34.69
N LEU A 14 14.21 18.46 -35.01
CA LEU A 14 14.76 19.39 -34.02
C LEU A 14 13.76 19.76 -32.91
N PRO A 15 12.47 20.09 -33.19
CA PRO A 15 11.51 20.40 -32.15
C PRO A 15 11.26 19.26 -31.15
N PRO A 16 11.00 18.00 -31.57
CA PRO A 16 10.86 16.87 -30.66
C PRO A 16 12.10 16.64 -29.80
N LEU A 17 13.29 16.77 -30.38
CA LEU A 17 14.55 16.59 -29.65
C LEU A 17 14.73 17.69 -28.58
N LEU A 18 14.41 18.95 -28.92
CA LEU A 18 14.45 20.06 -27.96
C LEU A 18 13.47 19.85 -26.81
N ILE A 19 12.25 19.35 -27.09
CA ILE A 19 11.25 19.03 -26.05
C ILE A 19 11.79 17.98 -25.09
N ILE A 20 12.42 16.92 -25.60
CA ILE A 20 12.98 15.85 -24.76
C ILE A 20 14.12 16.39 -23.89
N VAL A 21 15.06 17.13 -24.47
CA VAL A 21 16.18 17.74 -23.74
C VAL A 21 15.67 18.69 -22.67
N PHE A 22 14.68 19.53 -23.01
CA PHE A 22 14.07 20.47 -22.08
C PHE A 22 13.35 19.74 -20.93
N GLY A 23 12.63 18.66 -21.23
CA GLY A 23 11.97 17.85 -20.22
C GLY A 23 12.96 17.21 -19.24
N ILE A 24 14.07 16.66 -19.73
CA ILE A 24 15.13 16.12 -18.87
C ILE A 24 15.73 17.22 -17.99
N LEU A 25 16.02 18.39 -18.56
CA LEU A 25 16.56 19.55 -17.83
C LEU A 25 15.58 20.00 -16.74
N LEU A 26 14.28 20.09 -17.05
CA LEU A 26 13.24 20.39 -16.06
C LEU A 26 13.21 19.34 -14.95
N GLY A 27 13.31 18.04 -15.27
CA GLY A 27 13.36 16.96 -14.31
C GLY A 27 14.57 17.06 -13.37
N LEU A 28 15.74 17.40 -13.91
CA LEU A 28 16.96 17.60 -13.13
C LEU A 28 16.85 18.85 -12.22
N ILE A 29 16.30 19.95 -12.73
CA ILE A 29 16.05 21.17 -11.96
C ILE A 29 15.05 20.87 -10.84
N PHE A 30 13.95 20.19 -11.16
CA PHE A 30 12.93 19.81 -10.19
C PHE A 30 13.55 18.94 -9.07
N LYS A 31 14.29 17.88 -9.45
CA LYS A 31 14.96 17.00 -8.48
C LYS A 31 15.95 17.78 -7.61
N ARG A 32 16.77 18.64 -8.18
CA ARG A 32 17.82 19.36 -7.46
C ARG A 32 17.29 20.46 -6.54
N TYR A 33 16.30 21.23 -6.99
CA TYR A 33 15.84 22.42 -6.26
C TYR A 33 14.53 22.18 -5.50
N ILE A 34 13.51 21.67 -6.17
CA ILE A 34 12.17 21.54 -5.59
C ILE A 34 12.11 20.34 -4.65
N HIS A 35 12.50 19.16 -5.13
CA HIS A 35 12.49 17.94 -4.31
C HIS A 35 13.41 18.07 -3.10
N SER A 36 14.62 18.64 -3.28
CA SER A 36 15.55 18.90 -2.18
C SER A 36 15.00 19.88 -1.14
N ARG A 37 14.26 20.92 -1.56
CA ARG A 37 13.56 21.82 -0.65
C ARG A 37 12.42 21.15 0.09
N LEU A 38 11.61 20.36 -0.61
CA LEU A 38 10.53 19.58 -0.01
C LEU A 38 11.08 18.61 1.04
N LYS A 39 12.18 17.92 0.75
CA LYS A 39 12.87 17.03 1.69
C LYS A 39 13.41 17.78 2.92
N SER A 40 13.88 19.01 2.75
CA SER A 40 14.30 19.86 3.88
C SER A 40 13.12 20.30 4.76
N ILE A 41 11.95 20.50 4.18
CA ILE A 41 10.71 20.86 4.90
C ILE A 41 10.17 19.61 5.61
N ALA A 42 10.12 18.47 4.94
CA ALA A 42 9.68 17.19 5.49
C ALA A 42 10.48 16.80 6.74
N LYS A 43 11.81 16.97 6.72
CA LYS A 43 12.66 16.75 7.90
C LYS A 43 12.34 17.61 9.12
N LYS A 44 11.61 18.72 8.95
CA LYS A 44 11.13 19.58 10.05
C LYS A 44 9.73 19.19 10.50
N SER A 45 9.03 18.36 9.75
CA SER A 45 7.73 17.81 10.12
C SER A 45 7.88 16.81 11.25
N SER A 46 6.89 16.75 12.13
CA SER A 46 6.80 15.73 13.19
C SER A 46 6.37 14.36 12.66
N TRP A 47 5.93 14.29 11.40
CA TRP A 47 5.45 13.05 10.79
C TRP A 47 6.47 12.49 9.80
N ALA A 48 7.03 11.33 10.11
CA ALA A 48 8.04 10.67 9.27
C ALA A 48 7.49 10.14 7.92
N GLY A 49 6.18 10.17 7.71
CA GLY A 49 5.54 9.77 6.45
C GLY A 49 5.89 10.69 5.28
N ASP A 50 6.14 11.97 5.53
CA ASP A 50 6.52 12.94 4.50
C ASP A 50 7.85 12.55 3.83
N ASP A 51 8.83 12.11 4.63
CA ASP A 51 10.11 11.60 4.11
C ASP A 51 9.91 10.32 3.30
N ALA A 52 9.04 9.41 3.76
CA ALA A 52 8.75 8.17 3.06
C ALA A 52 8.14 8.40 1.67
N VAL A 53 7.23 9.39 1.53
CA VAL A 53 6.64 9.79 0.24
C VAL A 53 7.72 10.32 -0.70
N LEU A 54 8.55 11.23 -0.21
CA LEU A 54 9.60 11.86 -1.02
C LEU A 54 10.66 10.83 -1.45
N ASP A 55 11.07 9.92 -0.57
CA ASP A 55 12.04 8.87 -0.87
C ASP A 55 11.49 7.79 -1.84
N ALA A 56 10.17 7.57 -1.86
CA ALA A 56 9.53 6.67 -2.81
C ALA A 56 9.49 7.27 -4.22
N ILE A 57 9.26 8.57 -4.34
CA ILE A 57 9.10 9.29 -5.62
C ILE A 57 10.45 9.67 -6.22
N GLU A 58 11.47 9.97 -5.38
CA GLU A 58 12.77 10.50 -5.82
C GLU A 58 13.40 9.78 -7.01
N PRO A 59 13.49 8.42 -7.07
CA PRO A 59 14.12 7.71 -8.18
C PRO A 59 13.35 7.84 -9.49
N HIS A 60 12.04 8.14 -9.42
CA HIS A 60 11.14 8.17 -10.57
C HIS A 60 10.95 9.58 -11.17
N ILE A 61 11.37 10.65 -10.50
CA ILE A 61 11.15 12.05 -10.93
C ILE A 61 11.68 12.28 -12.35
N ILE A 62 12.95 11.98 -12.60
CA ILE A 62 13.58 12.23 -13.92
C ILE A 62 12.88 11.39 -14.99
N LEU A 63 12.54 10.12 -14.67
CA LEU A 63 11.83 9.24 -15.57
C LEU A 63 10.46 9.80 -15.97
N TRP A 64 9.68 10.36 -15.02
CA TRP A 64 8.37 10.92 -15.31
C TRP A 64 8.44 12.18 -16.17
N PHE A 65 9.41 13.05 -15.92
CA PHE A 65 9.66 14.21 -16.78
C PHE A 65 10.09 13.80 -18.18
N PHE A 66 10.95 12.77 -18.29
CA PHE A 66 11.37 12.22 -19.58
C PHE A 66 10.20 11.60 -20.34
N LEU A 67 9.38 10.78 -19.68
CA LEU A 67 8.20 10.14 -20.30
C LEU A 67 7.18 11.21 -20.75
N GLY A 68 6.94 12.24 -19.93
CA GLY A 68 6.08 13.36 -20.29
C GLY A 68 6.60 14.12 -21.51
N ALA A 69 7.89 14.45 -21.52
CA ALA A 69 8.52 15.12 -22.67
C ALA A 69 8.48 14.26 -23.94
N LEU A 70 8.71 12.94 -23.81
CA LEU A 70 8.67 12.01 -24.93
C LEU A 70 7.23 11.86 -25.46
N SER A 71 6.22 11.87 -24.60
CA SER A 71 4.82 11.86 -25.00
C SER A 71 4.45 13.14 -25.78
N ILE A 72 4.86 14.32 -25.29
CA ILE A 72 4.66 15.58 -26.00
C ILE A 72 5.44 15.61 -27.32
N ALA A 73 6.68 15.10 -27.33
CA ALA A 73 7.48 15.04 -28.53
C ALA A 73 6.85 14.13 -29.60
N SER A 74 6.29 12.98 -29.20
CA SER A 74 5.62 12.04 -30.12
C SER A 74 4.36 12.66 -30.73
N SER A 75 3.54 13.38 -29.96
CA SER A 75 2.35 14.06 -30.47
C SER A 75 2.66 15.20 -31.44
N ASN A 76 3.81 15.87 -31.28
CA ASN A 76 4.28 16.90 -32.20
C ASN A 76 4.75 16.32 -33.55
N ILE A 77 5.28 15.10 -33.58
CA ILE A 77 5.66 14.41 -34.83
C ILE A 77 4.41 14.11 -35.70
N ASP A 78 3.24 13.89 -35.08
CA ASP A 78 1.97 13.74 -35.78
C ASP A 78 1.50 15.00 -36.51
N SER A 79 1.80 16.17 -35.98
CA SER A 79 1.44 17.46 -36.60
C SER A 79 2.40 17.87 -37.76
N VAL A 80 3.60 17.28 -37.80
CA VAL A 80 4.53 17.48 -38.89
C VAL A 80 4.25 16.43 -39.96
N ASN A 81 4.12 16.85 -41.23
CA ASN A 81 3.81 16.01 -42.39
C ASN A 81 4.92 14.95 -42.64
N VAL A 82 4.99 13.94 -41.76
CA VAL A 82 5.85 12.78 -41.99
C VAL A 82 5.21 11.96 -43.09
N SER A 83 5.76 12.07 -44.30
CA SER A 83 5.27 11.36 -45.50
C SER A 83 5.34 9.83 -45.40
N ASN A 84 5.96 9.31 -44.32
CA ASN A 84 6.14 7.88 -44.12
C ASN A 84 5.09 7.35 -43.11
N VAL A 85 3.97 6.85 -43.68
CA VAL A 85 2.85 6.24 -42.93
C VAL A 85 3.31 5.13 -41.97
N PHE A 86 4.36 4.39 -42.33
CA PHE A 86 4.90 3.31 -41.50
C PHE A 86 5.52 3.84 -40.18
N LEU A 87 6.33 4.91 -40.26
CA LEU A 87 6.91 5.56 -39.08
C LEU A 87 5.83 6.16 -38.18
N LYS A 88 4.82 6.77 -38.77
CA LYS A 88 3.69 7.35 -38.05
C LYS A 88 2.91 6.28 -37.25
N ASN A 89 2.63 5.14 -37.86
CA ASN A 89 1.95 4.03 -37.19
C ASN A 89 2.79 3.43 -36.04
N ILE A 90 4.11 3.31 -36.22
CA ILE A 90 5.00 2.82 -35.16
C ILE A 90 4.98 3.78 -33.97
N ILE A 91 5.15 5.08 -34.22
CA ILE A 91 5.21 6.09 -33.16
C ILE A 91 3.89 6.13 -32.39
N ASN A 92 2.76 6.17 -33.09
CA ASN A 92 1.47 6.35 -32.43
C ASN A 92 0.99 5.11 -31.69
N ASN A 93 1.22 3.92 -32.20
CA ASN A 93 0.70 2.70 -31.57
C ASN A 93 1.68 2.10 -30.57
N TYR A 94 2.95 1.94 -30.94
CA TYR A 94 3.90 1.22 -30.09
C TYR A 94 4.60 2.12 -29.08
N VAL A 95 4.97 3.35 -29.47
CA VAL A 95 5.67 4.26 -28.56
C VAL A 95 4.72 4.71 -27.46
N SER A 96 3.48 5.09 -27.80
CA SER A 96 2.51 5.54 -26.78
C SER A 96 2.16 4.43 -25.79
N GLN A 97 1.92 3.20 -26.27
CA GLN A 97 1.69 2.05 -25.40
C GLN A 97 2.89 1.75 -24.50
N PHE A 98 4.09 1.77 -25.05
CA PHE A 98 5.32 1.56 -24.28
C PHE A 98 5.48 2.62 -23.19
N LEU A 99 5.24 3.90 -23.49
CA LEU A 99 5.29 4.99 -22.51
C LEU A 99 4.30 4.78 -21.36
N VAL A 100 3.07 4.38 -21.69
CA VAL A 100 2.03 4.09 -20.69
C VAL A 100 2.45 2.94 -19.77
N ILE A 101 2.98 1.83 -20.34
CA ILE A 101 3.47 0.68 -19.56
C ILE A 101 4.59 1.09 -18.60
N VAL A 102 5.58 1.84 -19.10
CA VAL A 102 6.71 2.29 -18.28
C VAL A 102 6.25 3.25 -17.20
N LEU A 103 5.29 4.15 -17.50
CA LEU A 103 4.70 5.05 -16.53
C LEU A 103 3.96 4.29 -15.42
N ILE A 104 3.02 3.41 -15.79
CA ILE A 104 2.25 2.61 -14.83
C ILE A 104 3.20 1.73 -13.99
N GLY A 105 4.18 1.08 -14.63
CA GLY A 105 5.18 0.27 -13.94
C GLY A 105 5.97 1.08 -12.92
N SER A 106 6.44 2.28 -13.29
CA SER A 106 7.18 3.15 -12.38
C SER A 106 6.34 3.67 -11.23
N VAL A 107 5.07 4.03 -11.47
CA VAL A 107 4.11 4.41 -10.42
C VAL A 107 3.83 3.25 -9.48
N THR A 108 3.65 2.05 -10.02
CA THR A 108 3.43 0.83 -9.22
C THR A 108 4.63 0.52 -8.31
N LEU A 109 5.86 0.66 -8.82
CA LEU A 109 7.08 0.48 -8.02
C LEU A 109 7.20 1.53 -6.92
N ALA A 110 6.91 2.80 -7.23
CA ALA A 110 6.89 3.89 -6.25
C ALA A 110 5.83 3.64 -5.17
N ALA A 111 4.61 3.25 -5.57
CA ALA A 111 3.52 2.93 -4.65
C ALA A 111 3.86 1.74 -3.74
N GLY A 112 4.48 0.69 -4.28
CA GLY A 112 4.95 -0.46 -3.50
C GLY A 112 6.01 -0.08 -2.46
N LYS A 113 6.98 0.74 -2.85
CA LYS A 113 8.00 1.26 -1.94
C LYS A 113 7.39 2.13 -0.85
N LEU A 114 6.47 3.04 -1.23
CA LEU A 114 5.78 3.93 -0.31
C LEU A 114 4.97 3.15 0.72
N ALA A 115 4.14 2.21 0.28
CA ALA A 115 3.30 1.41 1.17
C ALA A 115 4.13 0.60 2.19
N VAL A 116 5.23 0.00 1.75
CA VAL A 116 6.17 -0.71 2.65
C VAL A 116 6.83 0.25 3.63
N SER A 117 7.24 1.45 3.19
CA SER A 117 7.87 2.45 4.06
C SER A 117 6.90 2.95 5.12
N LEU A 118 5.66 3.29 4.75
CA LEU A 118 4.62 3.72 5.69
C LEU A 118 4.27 2.62 6.71
N PHE A 119 4.17 1.37 6.24
CA PHE A 119 3.94 0.24 7.14
C PHE A 119 5.08 0.06 8.14
N ASN A 120 6.33 0.16 7.70
CA ASN A 120 7.49 0.04 8.57
C ASN A 120 7.56 1.18 9.60
N LEU A 121 7.15 2.41 9.24
CA LEU A 121 7.06 3.53 10.16
C LEU A 121 6.01 3.25 11.24
N TRP A 122 4.81 2.82 10.82
CA TRP A 122 3.75 2.46 11.76
C TRP A 122 4.14 1.29 12.68
N ALA A 123 4.82 0.27 12.15
CA ALA A 123 5.24 -0.90 12.92
C ALA A 123 6.35 -0.58 13.96
N LYS A 124 7.20 0.41 13.69
CA LYS A 124 8.24 0.87 14.64
C LYS A 124 7.66 1.58 15.85
N ASP A 125 6.54 2.27 15.69
CA ASP A 125 5.89 3.02 16.76
C ASP A 125 5.18 2.10 17.78
N GLN A 126 4.99 0.82 17.42
CA GLN A 126 4.45 -0.21 18.29
C GLN A 126 5.60 -0.91 19.03
N GLU A 127 5.90 -0.49 20.26
CA GLU A 127 7.00 -0.98 21.12
C GLU A 127 7.01 -2.50 21.37
N LYS A 128 5.94 -3.20 21.05
CA LYS A 128 5.82 -4.67 21.16
C LYS A 128 5.79 -5.28 19.77
N GLY A 129 6.99 -5.62 19.29
CA GLY A 129 7.28 -6.18 17.99
C GLY A 129 6.17 -7.03 17.35
N PHE A 130 5.62 -6.53 16.26
CA PHE A 130 4.88 -7.38 15.35
C PHE A 130 5.82 -8.49 14.87
N PRO A 131 5.55 -9.77 15.18
CA PRO A 131 6.36 -10.85 14.66
C PRO A 131 6.20 -10.87 13.14
N SER A 132 7.32 -10.84 12.41
CA SER A 132 7.41 -10.93 10.95
C SER A 132 6.80 -9.75 10.15
N THR A 133 7.24 -8.50 10.41
CA THR A 133 7.02 -7.35 9.51
C THR A 133 7.34 -7.69 8.05
N THR A 134 8.31 -8.56 7.80
CA THR A 134 8.73 -9.00 6.46
C THR A 134 7.63 -9.75 5.70
N MET A 135 6.86 -10.64 6.35
CA MET A 135 5.75 -11.34 5.67
C MET A 135 4.66 -10.37 5.25
N PHE A 136 4.26 -9.47 6.14
CA PHE A 136 3.22 -8.49 5.85
C PHE A 136 3.63 -7.50 4.77
N THR A 137 4.86 -6.98 4.82
CA THR A 137 5.38 -6.07 3.79
C THR A 137 5.49 -6.74 2.42
N ASN A 138 5.85 -8.03 2.37
CA ASN A 138 5.86 -8.77 1.11
C ASN A 138 4.44 -8.98 0.56
N PHE A 139 3.46 -9.29 1.41
CA PHE A 139 2.07 -9.41 1.00
C PHE A 139 1.53 -8.11 0.41
N VAL A 140 1.74 -6.98 1.08
CA VAL A 140 1.34 -5.65 0.58
C VAL A 140 2.02 -5.33 -0.75
N ARG A 141 3.32 -5.62 -0.87
CA ARG A 141 4.07 -5.42 -2.11
C ARG A 141 3.52 -6.25 -3.27
N ILE A 142 3.27 -7.54 -3.04
CA ILE A 142 2.69 -8.44 -4.04
C ILE A 142 1.32 -7.93 -4.49
N ALA A 143 0.45 -7.53 -3.55
CA ALA A 143 -0.88 -7.00 -3.86
C ALA A 143 -0.79 -5.74 -4.76
N ILE A 144 0.10 -4.79 -4.44
CA ILE A 144 0.29 -3.58 -5.24
C ILE A 144 0.82 -3.91 -6.63
N TYR A 145 1.81 -4.82 -6.74
CA TYR A 145 2.39 -5.20 -8.03
C TYR A 145 1.38 -5.95 -8.90
N LEU A 146 0.51 -6.74 -8.29
CA LEU A 146 -0.57 -7.44 -8.99
C LEU A 146 -1.61 -6.45 -9.53
N ILE A 147 -1.99 -5.44 -8.77
CA ILE A 147 -2.87 -4.35 -9.24
C ILE A 147 -2.19 -3.60 -10.39
N GLY A 148 -0.92 -3.23 -10.25
CA GLY A 148 -0.17 -2.56 -11.31
C GLY A 148 -0.08 -3.38 -12.60
N LEU A 149 0.13 -4.71 -12.47
CA LEU A 149 0.12 -5.63 -13.61
C LEU A 149 -1.25 -5.65 -14.31
N LEU A 150 -2.36 -5.71 -13.56
CA LEU A 150 -3.70 -5.66 -14.13
C LEU A 150 -3.95 -4.36 -14.89
N VAL A 151 -3.53 -3.21 -14.34
CA VAL A 151 -3.66 -1.91 -15.01
C VAL A 151 -2.83 -1.85 -16.30
N ILE A 152 -1.62 -2.45 -16.31
CA ILE A 152 -0.80 -2.55 -17.52
C ILE A 152 -1.51 -3.40 -18.58
N LEU A 153 -2.04 -4.56 -18.21
CA LEU A 153 -2.73 -5.46 -19.14
C LEU A 153 -3.99 -4.79 -19.72
N ASP A 154 -4.77 -4.10 -18.90
CA ASP A 154 -5.93 -3.33 -19.33
C ASP A 154 -5.54 -2.22 -20.31
N SER A 155 -4.46 -1.49 -20.04
CA SER A 155 -3.94 -0.45 -20.95
C SER A 155 -3.49 -1.00 -22.31
N LEU A 156 -3.16 -2.28 -22.39
CA LEU A 156 -2.85 -3.00 -23.61
C LEU A 156 -4.08 -3.60 -24.31
N ASN A 157 -5.29 -3.31 -23.83
CA ASN A 157 -6.56 -3.91 -24.29
C ASN A 157 -6.60 -5.45 -24.14
N ILE A 158 -5.83 -5.99 -23.19
CA ILE A 158 -5.90 -7.40 -22.81
C ILE A 158 -7.01 -7.55 -21.77
N SER A 159 -7.98 -8.44 -22.03
CA SER A 159 -9.08 -8.65 -21.10
C SER A 159 -8.59 -9.14 -19.75
N ILE A 160 -8.79 -8.34 -18.69
CA ILE A 160 -8.46 -8.67 -17.30
C ILE A 160 -9.59 -9.40 -16.57
N ALA A 161 -10.77 -9.56 -17.20
CA ALA A 161 -11.93 -10.21 -16.58
C ALA A 161 -11.64 -11.63 -16.05
N PRO A 162 -10.94 -12.53 -16.75
CA PRO A 162 -10.58 -13.84 -16.21
C PRO A 162 -9.68 -13.75 -14.97
N MET A 163 -8.75 -12.78 -14.95
CA MET A 163 -7.82 -12.59 -13.83
C MET A 163 -8.55 -12.04 -12.60
N ILE A 164 -9.45 -11.07 -12.78
CA ILE A 164 -10.29 -10.54 -11.69
C ILE A 164 -11.18 -11.64 -11.13
N THR A 165 -11.75 -12.49 -11.99
CA THR A 165 -12.58 -13.63 -11.56
C THR A 165 -11.74 -14.62 -10.74
N ALA A 166 -10.54 -14.98 -11.20
CA ALA A 166 -9.64 -15.87 -10.46
C ALA A 166 -9.23 -15.29 -9.11
N LEU A 167 -8.93 -13.97 -9.07
CA LEU A 167 -8.64 -13.25 -7.83
C LEU A 167 -9.83 -13.21 -6.88
N GLY A 168 -11.05 -13.05 -7.42
CA GLY A 168 -12.29 -13.09 -6.63
C GLY A 168 -12.52 -14.44 -5.97
N VAL A 169 -12.35 -15.54 -6.72
CA VAL A 169 -12.45 -16.91 -6.18
C VAL A 169 -11.35 -17.18 -5.16
N GLY A 170 -10.10 -16.79 -5.46
CA GLY A 170 -8.97 -16.89 -4.53
C GLY A 170 -9.20 -16.06 -3.26
N GLY A 171 -9.72 -14.84 -3.40
CA GLY A 171 -10.07 -13.97 -2.27
C GLY A 171 -11.17 -14.57 -1.39
N LEU A 172 -12.17 -15.21 -2.00
CA LEU A 172 -13.20 -15.92 -1.25
C LEU A 172 -12.60 -17.09 -0.45
N ALA A 173 -11.72 -17.88 -1.05
CA ALA A 173 -11.03 -18.96 -0.36
C ALA A 173 -10.20 -18.48 0.84
N ILE A 174 -9.44 -17.39 0.65
CA ILE A 174 -8.66 -16.75 1.72
C ILE A 174 -9.60 -16.20 2.81
N SER A 175 -10.70 -15.55 2.43
CA SER A 175 -11.70 -15.01 3.38
C SER A 175 -12.30 -16.12 4.25
N LEU A 176 -12.64 -17.26 3.65
CA LEU A 176 -13.15 -18.42 4.39
C LEU A 176 -12.09 -19.01 5.34
N ALA A 177 -10.83 -19.07 4.90
CA ALA A 177 -9.73 -19.55 5.73
C ALA A 177 -9.44 -18.63 6.94
N LEU A 178 -9.66 -17.33 6.79
CA LEU A 178 -9.43 -16.32 7.84
C LEU A 178 -10.66 -16.00 8.68
N LYS A 179 -11.80 -16.63 8.40
CA LYS A 179 -13.09 -16.35 9.06
C LYS A 179 -12.98 -16.36 10.59
N ASP A 180 -12.41 -17.41 11.16
CA ASP A 180 -12.33 -17.56 12.62
C ASP A 180 -11.39 -16.51 13.24
N THR A 181 -10.29 -16.20 12.56
CA THR A 181 -9.36 -15.15 13.00
C THR A 181 -10.03 -13.78 13.01
N LEU A 182 -10.81 -13.45 11.98
CA LEU A 182 -11.57 -12.19 11.92
C LEU A 182 -12.66 -12.14 12.99
N THR A 183 -13.32 -13.29 13.24
CA THR A 183 -14.33 -13.37 14.30
C THR A 183 -13.71 -13.11 15.67
N ASP A 184 -12.51 -13.62 15.96
CA ASP A 184 -11.79 -13.32 17.21
C ASP A 184 -11.45 -11.82 17.35
N VAL A 185 -11.03 -11.15 16.25
CA VAL A 185 -10.75 -9.70 16.25
C VAL A 185 -12.00 -8.91 16.60
N PHE A 186 -13.13 -9.17 15.94
CA PHE A 186 -14.38 -8.49 16.20
C PHE A 186 -14.93 -8.79 17.59
N ALA A 187 -14.77 -10.02 18.08
CA ALA A 187 -15.15 -10.39 19.44
C ALA A 187 -14.30 -9.63 20.46
N GLY A 188 -12.99 -9.53 20.27
CA GLY A 188 -12.10 -8.74 21.12
C GLY A 188 -12.47 -7.27 21.18
N LEU A 189 -12.76 -6.67 20.01
CA LEU A 189 -13.24 -5.29 19.93
C LEU A 189 -14.57 -5.11 20.67
N HIS A 190 -15.51 -6.08 20.52
CA HIS A 190 -16.78 -6.04 21.22
C HIS A 190 -16.61 -6.13 22.75
N ILE A 191 -15.72 -6.99 23.25
CA ILE A 191 -15.41 -7.10 24.68
C ILE A 191 -14.91 -5.76 25.21
N LEU A 192 -13.94 -5.13 24.50
CA LEU A 192 -13.38 -3.84 24.89
C LEU A 192 -14.43 -2.71 24.90
N LEU A 193 -15.29 -2.65 23.89
CA LEU A 193 -16.33 -1.62 23.77
C LEU A 193 -17.47 -1.80 24.78
N SER A 194 -17.87 -3.06 25.03
CA SER A 194 -18.97 -3.35 25.96
C SER A 194 -18.60 -3.13 27.44
N LYS A 195 -17.30 -3.14 27.75
CA LYS A 195 -16.74 -3.02 29.11
C LYS A 195 -17.33 -4.00 30.14
N LYS A 196 -17.92 -5.11 29.67
CA LYS A 196 -18.43 -6.18 30.54
C LYS A 196 -17.34 -6.91 31.28
N VAL A 197 -16.16 -6.95 30.68
CA VAL A 197 -14.92 -7.52 31.22
C VAL A 197 -13.81 -6.49 30.98
N GLN A 198 -13.06 -6.14 32.01
CA GLN A 198 -11.97 -5.20 31.94
C GLN A 198 -10.68 -5.83 32.48
N VAL A 199 -9.55 -5.26 32.09
CA VAL A 199 -8.25 -5.68 32.65
C VAL A 199 -8.25 -5.38 34.15
N GLY A 200 -7.93 -6.38 34.95
CA GLY A 200 -7.96 -6.33 36.41
C GLY A 200 -9.18 -7.02 37.05
N ASP A 201 -10.27 -7.24 36.32
CA ASP A 201 -11.45 -7.90 36.83
C ASP A 201 -11.17 -9.37 37.20
N PHE A 202 -11.75 -9.84 38.32
CA PHE A 202 -11.81 -11.25 38.66
C PHE A 202 -13.05 -11.89 38.06
N VAL A 203 -12.85 -12.81 37.14
CA VAL A 203 -13.95 -13.42 36.36
C VAL A 203 -13.94 -14.94 36.46
N GLN A 204 -15.12 -15.54 36.34
CA GLN A 204 -15.32 -16.97 36.16
C GLN A 204 -16.11 -17.21 34.87
N ILE A 205 -15.66 -18.16 34.07
CA ILE A 205 -16.29 -18.53 32.81
C ILE A 205 -17.09 -19.83 33.00
N ASP A 206 -17.99 -20.07 32.09
CA ASP A 206 -18.85 -21.28 32.07
C ASP A 206 -18.08 -22.63 32.08
N THR A 207 -16.82 -22.64 31.63
CA THR A 207 -15.91 -23.80 31.71
C THR A 207 -15.44 -24.12 33.12
N GLY A 208 -15.67 -23.20 34.08
CA GLY A 208 -15.19 -23.29 35.44
C GLY A 208 -13.85 -22.56 35.67
N ASP A 209 -13.16 -22.12 34.61
CA ASP A 209 -11.93 -21.38 34.71
C ASP A 209 -12.20 -20.04 35.37
N MET A 210 -11.36 -19.64 36.36
CA MET A 210 -11.48 -18.39 37.09
C MET A 210 -10.14 -17.74 37.35
N GLY A 211 -10.11 -16.41 37.30
CA GLY A 211 -8.87 -15.65 37.55
C GLY A 211 -9.00 -14.18 37.21
N TYR A 212 -7.88 -13.48 37.36
CA TYR A 212 -7.78 -12.05 37.02
C TYR A 212 -7.48 -11.86 35.56
N VAL A 213 -8.23 -10.98 34.88
CA VAL A 213 -7.98 -10.59 33.49
C VAL A 213 -6.70 -9.77 33.43
N GLN A 214 -5.65 -10.31 32.84
CA GLN A 214 -4.37 -9.62 32.69
C GLN A 214 -4.31 -8.73 31.45
N ASN A 215 -4.84 -9.23 30.32
CA ASN A 215 -4.75 -8.54 29.05
C ASN A 215 -5.87 -9.01 28.11
N ILE A 216 -6.39 -8.07 27.31
CA ILE A 216 -7.32 -8.32 26.22
C ILE A 216 -6.62 -7.95 24.93
N SER A 217 -6.11 -8.96 24.20
CA SER A 217 -5.44 -8.78 22.91
C SER A 217 -6.43 -8.85 21.75
N TRP A 218 -5.97 -8.60 20.54
CA TRP A 218 -6.81 -8.63 19.33
C TRP A 218 -7.46 -10.01 19.05
N ARG A 219 -6.84 -11.11 19.50
CA ARG A 219 -7.31 -12.46 19.25
C ARG A 219 -7.76 -13.20 20.51
N ASN A 220 -7.10 -12.97 21.63
CA ASN A 220 -7.33 -13.69 22.88
C ASN A 220 -7.32 -12.77 24.10
N THR A 221 -8.04 -13.19 25.12
CA THR A 221 -7.99 -12.63 26.47
C THR A 221 -7.15 -13.55 27.35
N THR A 222 -6.24 -12.97 28.11
CA THR A 222 -5.35 -13.69 29.04
C THR A 222 -5.88 -13.53 30.45
N ILE A 223 -6.12 -14.65 31.13
CA ILE A 223 -6.56 -14.72 32.51
C ILE A 223 -5.47 -15.40 33.34
N MET A 224 -5.17 -14.85 34.52
CA MET A 224 -4.26 -15.45 35.49
C MET A 224 -5.03 -16.03 36.66
N GLU A 225 -4.90 -17.33 36.85
CA GLU A 225 -5.45 -18.03 38.02
C GLU A 225 -4.73 -17.65 39.31
N ARG A 226 -5.36 -17.89 40.45
CA ARG A 226 -4.73 -17.71 41.78
C ARG A 226 -3.52 -18.60 41.98
N THR A 227 -3.45 -19.73 41.29
CA THR A 227 -2.31 -20.65 41.25
C THR A 227 -1.16 -20.18 40.38
N ASN A 228 -1.25 -18.96 39.83
CA ASN A 228 -0.29 -18.35 38.91
C ASN A 228 -0.19 -19.02 37.54
N ASN A 229 -1.20 -19.83 37.16
CA ASN A 229 -1.32 -20.35 35.81
C ASN A 229 -1.91 -19.29 34.87
N ILE A 230 -1.50 -19.30 33.61
CA ILE A 230 -2.01 -18.37 32.60
C ILE A 230 -2.91 -19.15 31.64
N ILE A 231 -4.14 -18.66 31.48
CA ILE A 231 -5.12 -19.21 30.52
C ILE A 231 -5.30 -18.20 29.39
N HIS A 232 -5.09 -18.67 28.14
CA HIS A 232 -5.37 -17.89 26.94
C HIS A 232 -6.69 -18.33 26.34
N ILE A 233 -7.68 -17.45 26.34
CA ILE A 233 -9.04 -17.75 25.84
C ILE A 233 -9.26 -16.98 24.55
N PRO A 234 -9.61 -17.64 23.43
CA PRO A 234 -10.02 -16.97 22.21
C PRO A 234 -11.17 -16.00 22.48
N ASN A 235 -11.09 -14.77 21.94
CA ASN A 235 -12.08 -13.75 22.20
C ASN A 235 -13.49 -14.16 21.76
N THR A 236 -13.61 -14.92 20.67
CA THR A 236 -14.88 -15.48 20.21
C THR A 236 -15.54 -16.33 21.29
N ARG A 237 -14.75 -17.18 21.96
CA ARG A 237 -15.26 -18.04 23.03
C ARG A 237 -15.67 -17.21 24.24
N LEU A 238 -14.84 -16.26 24.65
CA LEU A 238 -15.14 -15.40 25.79
C LEU A 238 -16.39 -14.51 25.55
N SER A 239 -16.56 -13.98 24.34
CA SER A 239 -17.72 -13.12 24.02
C SER A 239 -19.05 -13.88 23.99
N SER A 240 -19.02 -15.19 23.75
CA SER A 240 -20.21 -16.06 23.76
C SER A 240 -20.44 -16.83 25.07
N ALA A 241 -19.46 -16.83 25.97
CA ALA A 241 -19.53 -17.50 27.24
C ALA A 241 -20.44 -16.78 28.26
N ILE A 242 -20.97 -17.54 29.21
CA ILE A 242 -21.56 -16.97 30.44
C ILE A 242 -20.41 -16.60 31.35
N ILE A 243 -20.29 -15.29 31.63
CA ILE A 243 -19.22 -14.74 32.43
C ILE A 243 -19.83 -14.22 33.76
N LYS A 244 -19.31 -14.70 34.87
CA LYS A 244 -19.57 -14.16 36.19
C LYS A 244 -18.40 -13.22 36.51
N ASN A 245 -18.67 -11.92 36.48
CA ASN A 245 -17.69 -10.88 36.84
C ASN A 245 -17.94 -10.48 38.30
N PHE A 246 -16.96 -10.65 39.17
CA PHE A 246 -17.06 -10.38 40.60
C PHE A 246 -16.72 -8.93 40.96
N ASP A 247 -16.11 -8.19 40.07
CA ASP A 247 -15.71 -6.79 40.30
C ASP A 247 -16.62 -5.78 39.56
N SER A 248 -17.49 -6.24 38.65
CA SER A 248 -18.40 -5.38 37.87
C SER A 248 -19.70 -4.97 38.65
N GLY A 249 -19.93 -5.54 39.83
CA GLY A 249 -21.09 -5.26 40.67
C GLY A 249 -20.82 -4.18 41.74
N ASP A 250 -21.83 -3.88 42.58
CA ASP A 250 -21.63 -3.05 43.73
C ASP A 250 -20.65 -3.73 44.71
N PRO A 251 -19.50 -3.11 45.01
CA PRO A 251 -18.49 -3.70 45.91
C PRO A 251 -19.02 -4.06 47.29
N SER A 252 -20.12 -3.41 47.75
CA SER A 252 -20.75 -3.65 49.05
C SER A 252 -21.41 -5.02 49.17
N PHE A 253 -21.73 -5.68 48.05
CA PHE A 253 -22.32 -7.02 47.99
C PHE A 253 -21.36 -8.13 47.54
N SER A 254 -20.10 -7.81 47.32
CA SER A 254 -19.07 -8.77 46.87
C SER A 254 -18.63 -9.62 48.08
N ILE A 255 -19.08 -10.86 48.14
CA ILE A 255 -18.51 -11.88 49.04
C ILE A 255 -17.19 -12.36 48.40
N LYS A 256 -16.07 -11.90 48.93
CA LYS A 256 -14.74 -12.36 48.54
C LYS A 256 -14.43 -13.71 49.13
#